data_6e5413748f79933b06fa6330814822c3
#
_entry.id   6e5413748f79933b06fa6330814822c3
#
_cell.length_a   1.000
_cell.length_b   1.000
_cell.length_c   1.000
_cell.angle_alpha   90.00
_cell.angle_beta   90.00
_cell.angle_gamma   90.00
#
_symmetry.space_group_name_H-M   'P 1'
#
loop_
_entity.id
_entity.type
_entity.pdbx_description
1 polymer ?
#
loop_
_entity_poly.entity_id
_entity_poly.type
_entity_poly.pdbx_seq_one_letter_code
_entity_poly.pdbx_strand_id
1 'polypeptide(L)'
;MWAYESVFYQIYPLGFCGAPFENDGVLTHRIQKVNDWIPHIQKLGANAVYFSPLFESDTHGYNTRDYTKIDTRLGTNADFKEVCDNLHAAGIKVVLDGVFNHVGRGFWAFQDVLEKRWDSPYKDWFHISFDGNSNYNDGLWYEGWEGNYDLVKLNLHNEDVIAHLFSCIKGWIDEFDIDGLRLD
;
A
#
# COMPACT_ATOMS: atom_id res chain seq x y z
N MET A 1 20.55 -15.29 -5.44
CA MET A 1 19.66 -14.17 -4.98
C MET A 1 19.04 -14.63 -3.68
N TRP A 2 19.17 -13.87 -2.62
CA TRP A 2 18.73 -14.26 -1.26
C TRP A 2 17.30 -14.81 -1.20
N ALA A 3 16.38 -14.23 -1.99
CA ALA A 3 14.97 -14.63 -1.98
C ALA A 3 14.74 -16.12 -2.37
N TYR A 4 15.59 -16.71 -3.21
CA TYR A 4 15.46 -18.13 -3.59
C TYR A 4 15.88 -19.10 -2.49
N GLU A 5 16.60 -18.60 -1.49
CA GLU A 5 17.10 -19.39 -0.34
C GLU A 5 16.27 -19.09 0.93
N SER A 6 15.19 -18.30 0.77
CA SER A 6 14.37 -17.85 1.90
C SER A 6 13.09 -18.63 2.06
N VAL A 7 12.71 -18.80 3.33
CA VAL A 7 11.36 -19.22 3.75
C VAL A 7 10.60 -17.98 4.18
N PHE A 8 9.52 -17.68 3.45
CA PHE A 8 8.71 -16.50 3.70
C PHE A 8 7.57 -16.78 4.68
N TYR A 9 7.37 -15.87 5.61
CA TYR A 9 6.18 -15.78 6.44
C TYR A 9 5.35 -14.57 5.98
N GLN A 10 4.11 -14.80 5.59
CA GLN A 10 3.22 -13.72 5.16
C GLN A 10 2.40 -13.19 6.32
N ILE A 11 2.30 -11.87 6.42
CA ILE A 11 1.41 -11.18 7.34
C ILE A 11 0.47 -10.27 6.52
N TYR A 12 -0.84 -10.44 6.70
CA TYR A 12 -1.84 -9.45 6.28
C TYR A 12 -2.10 -8.51 7.47
N PRO A 13 -1.48 -7.29 7.49
CA PRO A 13 -1.39 -6.50 8.70
C PRO A 13 -2.74 -6.08 9.28
N LEU A 14 -3.66 -5.59 8.44
CA LEU A 14 -4.98 -5.13 8.89
C LEU A 14 -5.75 -6.25 9.62
N GLY A 15 -5.79 -7.44 9.03
CA GLY A 15 -6.44 -8.60 9.64
C GLY A 15 -5.68 -9.12 10.85
N PHE A 16 -4.37 -9.31 10.72
CA PHE A 16 -3.51 -9.83 11.80
C PHE A 16 -3.54 -8.96 13.05
N CYS A 17 -3.53 -7.65 12.87
CA CYS A 17 -3.53 -6.68 13.97
C CYS A 17 -4.94 -6.34 14.48
N GLY A 18 -6.00 -6.88 13.87
CA GLY A 18 -7.38 -6.63 14.28
C GLY A 18 -7.84 -5.19 14.02
N ALA A 19 -7.40 -4.60 12.91
CA ALA A 19 -7.86 -3.30 12.47
C ALA A 19 -9.31 -3.37 11.96
N PRO A 20 -10.10 -2.29 12.08
CA PRO A 20 -11.43 -2.23 11.47
C PRO A 20 -11.32 -2.34 9.95
N PHE A 21 -12.35 -2.89 9.29
CA PHE A 21 -12.36 -3.05 7.84
C PHE A 21 -12.36 -1.68 7.13
N GLU A 22 -13.29 -0.81 7.51
CA GLU A 22 -13.34 0.57 7.03
C GLU A 22 -12.27 1.42 7.72
N ASN A 23 -11.61 2.29 6.96
CA ASN A 23 -10.66 3.24 7.54
C ASN A 23 -11.41 4.33 8.30
N ASP A 24 -11.39 4.24 9.62
CA ASP A 24 -12.04 5.17 10.54
C ASP A 24 -11.21 6.43 10.84
N GLY A 25 -9.98 6.50 10.33
CA GLY A 25 -9.04 7.60 10.56
C GLY A 25 -8.49 7.67 11.99
N VAL A 26 -8.76 6.66 12.82
CA VAL A 26 -8.31 6.64 14.22
C VAL A 26 -6.92 6.03 14.32
N LEU A 27 -5.95 6.85 14.71
CA LEU A 27 -4.58 6.38 14.93
C LEU A 27 -4.54 5.38 16.09
N THR A 28 -4.08 4.17 15.78
CA THR A 28 -3.91 3.12 16.77
C THR A 28 -2.65 2.31 16.44
N HIS A 29 -1.72 2.19 17.38
CA HIS A 29 -0.39 1.56 17.21
C HIS A 29 -0.46 0.02 17.17
N ARG A 30 -1.33 -0.54 16.31
CA ARG A 30 -1.60 -1.99 16.23
C ARG A 30 -0.47 -2.79 15.62
N ILE A 31 0.33 -2.17 14.72
CA ILE A 31 1.42 -2.86 14.02
C ILE A 31 2.49 -3.42 14.98
N GLN A 32 2.61 -2.83 16.17
CA GLN A 32 3.51 -3.29 17.23
C GLN A 32 3.27 -4.75 17.64
N LYS A 33 2.07 -5.29 17.41
CA LYS A 33 1.76 -6.73 17.64
C LYS A 33 2.71 -7.65 16.87
N VAL A 34 3.29 -7.23 15.75
CA VAL A 34 4.24 -8.02 14.97
C VAL A 34 5.48 -8.35 15.79
N ASN A 35 5.93 -7.44 16.66
CA ASN A 35 7.09 -7.65 17.52
C ASN A 35 6.93 -8.90 18.41
N ASP A 36 5.74 -9.11 18.96
CA ASP A 36 5.44 -10.29 19.80
C ASP A 36 5.49 -11.60 19.00
N TRP A 37 5.35 -11.50 17.67
CA TRP A 37 5.32 -12.67 16.76
C TRP A 37 6.69 -13.07 16.23
N ILE A 38 7.71 -12.23 16.37
CA ILE A 38 9.07 -12.48 15.86
C ILE A 38 9.65 -13.81 16.36
N PRO A 39 9.57 -14.17 17.66
CA PRO A 39 10.06 -15.46 18.14
C PRO A 39 9.36 -16.68 17.50
N HIS A 40 8.06 -16.54 17.17
CA HIS A 40 7.32 -17.59 16.47
C HIS A 40 7.83 -17.76 15.04
N ILE A 41 8.05 -16.66 14.31
CA ILE A 41 8.58 -16.67 12.94
C ILE A 41 9.97 -17.33 12.91
N GLN A 42 10.84 -16.98 13.85
CA GLN A 42 12.17 -17.60 13.98
C GLN A 42 12.07 -19.10 14.27
N LYS A 43 11.16 -19.52 15.16
CA LYS A 43 10.95 -20.93 15.51
C LYS A 43 10.48 -21.77 14.32
N LEU A 44 9.75 -21.16 13.38
CA LEU A 44 9.34 -21.82 12.13
C LEU A 44 10.49 -21.95 11.12
N GLY A 45 11.62 -21.28 11.36
CA GLY A 45 12.73 -21.22 10.41
C GLY A 45 12.50 -20.26 9.25
N ALA A 46 11.50 -19.40 9.31
CA ALA A 46 11.31 -18.35 8.32
C ALA A 46 12.34 -17.22 8.54
N ASN A 47 12.94 -16.76 7.44
CA ASN A 47 13.98 -15.74 7.42
C ASN A 47 13.62 -14.52 6.58
N ALA A 48 12.37 -14.45 6.13
CA ALA A 48 11.80 -13.28 5.47
C ALA A 48 10.32 -13.13 5.85
N VAL A 49 9.87 -11.90 6.06
CA VAL A 49 8.46 -11.56 6.21
C VAL A 49 8.01 -10.78 4.98
N TYR A 50 6.93 -11.24 4.37
CA TYR A 50 6.18 -10.50 3.36
C TYR A 50 4.95 -9.88 4.00
N PHE A 51 4.90 -8.56 3.99
CA PHE A 51 3.72 -7.82 4.41
C PHE A 51 2.80 -7.58 3.21
N SER A 52 1.56 -8.10 3.27
CA SER A 52 0.47 -7.63 2.41
C SER A 52 0.26 -6.13 2.64
N PRO A 53 -0.49 -5.41 1.78
CA PRO A 53 -0.53 -3.96 1.81
C PRO A 53 -0.75 -3.37 3.21
N LEU A 54 0.07 -2.38 3.57
CA LEU A 54 0.08 -1.76 4.90
C LEU A 54 0.06 -0.21 4.85
N PHE A 55 0.02 0.37 3.64
CA PHE A 55 -0.08 1.81 3.48
C PHE A 55 -1.52 2.30 3.62
N GLU A 56 -1.69 3.61 3.83
CA GLU A 56 -3.01 4.23 4.04
C GLU A 56 -3.97 3.82 2.92
N SER A 57 -5.11 3.24 3.26
CA SER A 57 -6.06 2.66 2.32
C SER A 57 -7.52 2.91 2.73
N ASP A 58 -8.45 2.70 1.78
CA ASP A 58 -9.88 2.85 2.06
C ASP A 58 -10.40 1.73 2.97
N THR A 59 -10.05 0.46 2.64
CA THR A 59 -10.55 -0.71 3.37
C THR A 59 -9.48 -1.80 3.55
N HIS A 60 -9.32 -2.69 2.57
CA HIS A 60 -8.55 -3.93 2.65
C HIS A 60 -7.03 -3.79 2.39
N GLY A 61 -6.55 -2.59 2.15
CA GLY A 61 -5.13 -2.33 1.89
C GLY A 61 -4.77 -2.20 0.40
N TYR A 62 -5.46 -2.92 -0.50
CA TYR A 62 -5.20 -2.84 -1.95
C TYR A 62 -5.82 -1.60 -2.61
N ASN A 63 -6.67 -0.85 -1.93
CA ASN A 63 -7.24 0.42 -2.36
C ASN A 63 -6.51 1.61 -1.69
N THR A 64 -5.24 1.76 -2.07
CA THR A 64 -4.30 2.72 -1.48
C THR A 64 -4.76 4.17 -1.65
N ARG A 65 -4.68 4.94 -0.56
CA ARG A 65 -4.89 6.41 -0.53
C ARG A 65 -3.58 7.17 -0.62
N ASP A 66 -2.55 6.65 0.08
CA ASP A 66 -1.25 7.31 0.20
C ASP A 66 -0.15 6.26 0.41
N TYR A 67 0.81 6.20 -0.51
CA TYR A 67 1.94 5.28 -0.45
C TYR A 67 3.06 5.71 0.51
N THR A 68 2.99 6.93 1.03
CA THR A 68 4.05 7.49 1.90
C THR A 68 3.74 7.32 3.38
N LYS A 69 2.54 6.86 3.70
CA LYS A 69 2.02 6.79 5.07
C LYS A 69 1.55 5.38 5.39
N ILE A 70 2.01 4.85 6.52
CA ILE A 70 1.44 3.63 7.10
C ILE A 70 -0.04 3.87 7.45
N ASP A 71 -0.87 2.88 7.20
CA ASP A 71 -2.31 2.97 7.46
C ASP A 71 -2.57 3.39 8.92
N THR A 72 -3.36 4.43 9.09
CA THR A 72 -3.65 5.03 10.40
C THR A 72 -4.21 4.01 11.39
N ARG A 73 -4.94 3.01 10.90
CA ARG A 73 -5.46 1.90 11.70
C ARG A 73 -4.36 0.97 12.23
N LEU A 74 -3.16 0.99 11.64
CA LEU A 74 -2.00 0.18 12.03
C LEU A 74 -1.01 0.96 12.90
N GLY A 75 -0.83 2.25 12.65
CA GLY A 75 0.12 3.07 13.38
C GLY A 75 0.71 4.20 12.55
N THR A 76 1.93 4.55 12.92
CA THR A 76 2.74 5.56 12.24
C THR A 76 3.89 4.92 11.47
N ASN A 77 4.54 5.69 10.59
CA ASN A 77 5.79 5.26 9.95
C ASN A 77 6.85 4.88 11.00
N ALA A 78 6.94 5.63 12.10
CA ALA A 78 7.88 5.32 13.17
C ALA A 78 7.59 3.96 13.84
N ASP A 79 6.33 3.60 14.04
CA ASP A 79 5.95 2.29 14.58
C ASP A 79 6.39 1.15 13.64
N PHE A 80 6.18 1.33 12.33
CA PHE A 80 6.57 0.31 11.36
C PHE A 80 8.10 0.24 11.21
N LYS A 81 8.80 1.39 11.26
CA LYS A 81 10.26 1.41 11.30
C LYS A 81 10.82 0.58 12.46
N GLU A 82 10.25 0.73 13.65
CA GLU A 82 10.63 -0.08 14.81
C GLU A 82 10.41 -1.58 14.57
N VAL A 83 9.28 -1.96 13.96
CA VAL A 83 9.02 -3.36 13.56
C VAL A 83 10.08 -3.88 12.59
N CYS A 84 10.44 -3.09 11.57
CA CYS A 84 11.49 -3.46 10.62
C CYS A 84 12.84 -3.65 11.31
N ASP A 85 13.22 -2.73 12.20
CA ASP A 85 14.48 -2.82 12.94
C ASP A 85 14.54 -4.09 13.81
N ASN A 86 13.43 -4.43 14.46
CA ASN A 86 13.35 -5.63 15.29
C ASN A 86 13.37 -6.92 14.45
N LEU A 87 12.75 -6.93 13.27
CA LEU A 87 12.84 -8.04 12.31
C LEU A 87 14.28 -8.22 11.82
N HIS A 88 14.95 -7.14 11.43
CA HIS A 88 16.36 -7.17 11.00
C HIS A 88 17.29 -7.63 12.12
N ALA A 89 17.09 -7.15 13.34
CA ALA A 89 17.85 -7.60 14.52
C ALA A 89 17.67 -9.11 14.78
N ALA A 90 16.52 -9.68 14.40
CA ALA A 90 16.23 -11.12 14.47
C ALA A 90 16.75 -11.90 13.25
N GLY A 91 17.41 -11.26 12.29
CA GLY A 91 17.90 -11.87 11.05
C GLY A 91 16.82 -12.13 10.00
N ILE A 92 15.67 -11.46 10.10
CA ILE A 92 14.52 -11.63 9.22
C ILE A 92 14.45 -10.45 8.25
N LYS A 93 14.37 -10.75 6.95
CA LYS A 93 14.23 -9.76 5.89
C LYS A 93 12.79 -9.28 5.73
N VAL A 94 12.63 -8.04 5.26
CA VAL A 94 11.34 -7.37 5.10
C VAL A 94 11.02 -7.14 3.63
N VAL A 95 9.88 -7.68 3.19
CA VAL A 95 9.34 -7.51 1.82
C VAL A 95 7.97 -6.85 1.91
N LEU A 96 7.77 -5.78 1.14
CA LEU A 96 6.50 -5.07 1.08
C LEU A 96 5.72 -5.38 -0.20
N ASP A 97 4.41 -5.26 -0.11
CA ASP A 97 3.51 -5.33 -1.27
C ASP A 97 3.56 -4.02 -2.06
N GLY A 98 3.88 -4.12 -3.33
CA GLY A 98 3.86 -3.02 -4.29
C GLY A 98 2.59 -3.06 -5.14
N VAL A 99 1.52 -2.43 -4.68
CA VAL A 99 0.25 -2.31 -5.39
C VAL A 99 0.34 -1.11 -6.34
N PHE A 100 0.88 -1.32 -7.55
CA PHE A 100 1.18 -0.22 -8.48
C PHE A 100 0.28 -0.19 -9.71
N ASN A 101 -0.57 -1.20 -9.93
CA ASN A 101 -1.50 -1.20 -11.05
C ASN A 101 -2.70 -0.26 -10.82
N HIS A 102 -3.12 -0.09 -9.57
CA HIS A 102 -4.32 0.65 -9.20
C HIS A 102 -4.19 1.28 -7.81
N VAL A 103 -5.10 2.20 -7.52
CA VAL A 103 -5.24 2.90 -6.23
C VAL A 103 -6.68 2.88 -5.76
N GLY A 104 -6.94 3.24 -4.51
CA GLY A 104 -8.29 3.47 -4.01
C GLY A 104 -8.90 4.75 -4.55
N ARG A 105 -10.21 4.88 -4.45
CA ARG A 105 -10.92 6.12 -4.79
C ARG A 105 -10.50 7.28 -3.89
N GLY A 106 -10.07 7.00 -2.66
CA GLY A 106 -9.52 7.97 -1.72
C GLY A 106 -8.11 8.48 -2.05
N PHE A 107 -7.46 7.97 -3.11
CA PHE A 107 -6.14 8.42 -3.52
C PHE A 107 -6.16 9.92 -3.87
N TRP A 108 -5.23 10.67 -3.28
CA TRP A 108 -5.24 12.13 -3.33
C TRP A 108 -5.28 12.73 -4.75
N ALA A 109 -4.56 12.14 -5.72
CA ALA A 109 -4.58 12.60 -7.11
C ALA A 109 -5.92 12.30 -7.79
N PHE A 110 -6.57 11.17 -7.46
CA PHE A 110 -7.89 10.85 -7.98
C PHE A 110 -8.97 11.76 -7.37
N GLN A 111 -8.85 12.11 -6.08
CA GLN A 111 -9.74 13.08 -5.44
C GLN A 111 -9.65 14.48 -6.09
N ASP A 112 -8.42 14.90 -6.46
CA ASP A 112 -8.24 16.14 -7.23
C ASP A 112 -8.95 16.10 -8.59
N VAL A 113 -8.87 14.95 -9.28
CA VAL A 113 -9.61 14.73 -10.56
C VAL A 113 -11.12 14.79 -10.34
N LEU A 114 -11.65 14.18 -9.28
CA LEU A 114 -13.08 14.23 -8.96
C LEU A 114 -13.56 15.67 -8.71
N GLU A 115 -12.74 16.49 -8.06
CA GLU A 115 -13.05 17.88 -7.74
C GLU A 115 -12.89 18.82 -8.94
N LYS A 116 -11.73 18.76 -9.62
CA LYS A 116 -11.35 19.75 -10.65
C LYS A 116 -11.65 19.33 -12.08
N ARG A 117 -11.95 18.05 -12.33
CA ARG A 117 -12.27 17.52 -13.65
C ARG A 117 -11.17 17.81 -14.67
N TRP A 118 -11.52 18.53 -15.75
CA TRP A 118 -10.59 18.89 -16.84
C TRP A 118 -9.41 19.76 -16.37
N ASP A 119 -9.59 20.52 -15.29
CA ASP A 119 -8.57 21.42 -14.75
C ASP A 119 -7.58 20.69 -13.80
N SER A 120 -7.81 19.42 -13.49
CA SER A 120 -6.89 18.65 -12.69
C SER A 120 -5.58 18.35 -13.44
N PRO A 121 -4.40 18.62 -12.86
CA PRO A 121 -3.14 18.25 -13.45
C PRO A 121 -2.91 16.71 -13.44
N TYR A 122 -3.72 15.96 -12.69
CA TYR A 122 -3.61 14.51 -12.51
C TYR A 122 -4.57 13.70 -13.36
N LYS A 123 -5.38 14.32 -14.25
CA LYS A 123 -6.36 13.60 -15.07
C LYS A 123 -5.72 12.51 -15.95
N ASP A 124 -4.50 12.76 -16.44
CA ASP A 124 -3.78 11.82 -17.30
C ASP A 124 -3.02 10.73 -16.51
N TRP A 125 -3.11 10.75 -15.17
CA TRP A 125 -2.60 9.69 -14.31
C TRP A 125 -3.48 8.44 -14.33
N PHE A 126 -4.69 8.56 -14.87
CA PHE A 126 -5.71 7.52 -14.92
C PHE A 126 -6.26 7.37 -16.34
N HIS A 127 -6.90 6.26 -16.63
CA HIS A 127 -7.65 6.05 -17.86
C HIS A 127 -9.09 6.49 -17.62
N ILE A 128 -9.43 7.75 -17.95
CA ILE A 128 -10.72 8.37 -17.62
C ILE A 128 -11.42 8.95 -18.85
N SER A 129 -12.74 9.08 -18.77
CA SER A 129 -13.58 9.81 -19.72
C SER A 129 -14.65 10.62 -18.96
N PHE A 130 -14.70 11.91 -19.21
CA PHE A 130 -15.72 12.79 -18.61
C PHE A 130 -17.06 12.74 -19.36
N ASP A 131 -17.13 12.06 -20.51
CA ASP A 131 -18.36 11.82 -21.25
C ASP A 131 -19.11 10.55 -20.78
N GLY A 132 -18.50 9.78 -19.87
CA GLY A 132 -19.04 8.55 -19.31
C GLY A 132 -19.44 8.69 -17.85
N ASN A 133 -19.77 7.54 -17.25
CA ASN A 133 -20.07 7.44 -15.83
C ASN A 133 -19.62 6.10 -15.27
N SER A 134 -19.32 6.07 -13.99
CA SER A 134 -19.06 4.85 -13.23
C SER A 134 -20.31 4.41 -12.46
N ASN A 135 -20.23 3.28 -11.74
CA ASN A 135 -21.29 2.83 -10.83
C ASN A 135 -21.49 3.77 -9.62
N TYR A 136 -20.55 4.70 -9.37
CA TYR A 136 -20.66 5.74 -8.34
C TYR A 136 -21.51 6.94 -8.78
N ASN A 137 -21.87 7.01 -10.06
CA ASN A 137 -22.69 8.08 -10.63
C ASN A 137 -22.13 9.48 -10.36
N ASP A 138 -20.82 9.64 -10.45
CA ASP A 138 -20.08 10.86 -10.16
C ASP A 138 -19.65 11.66 -11.43
N GLY A 139 -20.21 11.26 -12.58
CA GLY A 139 -20.08 12.02 -13.84
C GLY A 139 -18.74 11.84 -14.53
N LEU A 140 -18.03 10.75 -14.28
CA LEU A 140 -16.90 10.30 -15.08
C LEU A 140 -16.85 8.77 -15.12
N TRP A 141 -16.39 8.25 -16.26
CA TRP A 141 -15.97 6.87 -16.38
C TRP A 141 -14.46 6.78 -16.19
N TYR A 142 -13.99 5.71 -15.56
CA TYR A 142 -12.58 5.37 -15.47
C TYR A 142 -12.39 3.86 -15.53
N GLU A 143 -11.21 3.43 -15.95
CA GLU A 143 -10.84 2.04 -15.92
C GLU A 143 -10.56 1.59 -14.49
N GLY A 144 -11.27 0.55 -14.03
CA GLY A 144 -10.99 -0.13 -12.76
C GLY A 144 -10.29 -1.47 -13.01
N TRP A 145 -9.66 -2.01 -11.98
CA TRP A 145 -9.07 -3.33 -12.02
C TRP A 145 -10.16 -4.39 -12.23
N GLU A 146 -10.11 -5.09 -13.36
CA GLU A 146 -11.09 -6.10 -13.75
C GLU A 146 -12.56 -5.64 -13.63
N GLY A 147 -12.83 -4.36 -13.89
CA GLY A 147 -14.16 -3.77 -13.79
C GLY A 147 -14.58 -3.38 -12.37
N ASN A 148 -13.70 -3.52 -11.38
CA ASN A 148 -13.95 -3.08 -10.02
C ASN A 148 -13.61 -1.59 -9.88
N TYR A 149 -14.62 -0.76 -9.71
CA TYR A 149 -14.46 0.70 -9.62
C TYR A 149 -13.92 1.21 -8.29
N ASP A 150 -13.82 0.37 -7.25
CA ASP A 150 -13.09 0.71 -6.01
C ASP A 150 -11.57 0.78 -6.22
N LEU A 151 -11.10 0.15 -7.29
CA LEU A 151 -9.70 0.02 -7.64
C LEU A 151 -9.42 0.76 -8.94
N VAL A 152 -9.09 2.04 -8.82
CA VAL A 152 -8.87 2.97 -9.94
C VAL A 152 -7.53 2.66 -10.59
N LYS A 153 -7.53 2.26 -11.86
CA LYS A 153 -6.33 1.88 -12.59
C LYS A 153 -5.45 3.10 -12.88
N LEU A 154 -4.16 2.96 -12.56
CA LEU A 154 -3.14 3.95 -12.89
C LEU A 154 -2.70 3.83 -14.36
N ASN A 155 -2.42 4.97 -15.00
CA ASN A 155 -1.80 5.03 -16.31
C ASN A 155 -0.28 4.90 -16.17
N LEU A 156 0.24 3.67 -16.22
CA LEU A 156 1.68 3.40 -16.11
C LEU A 156 2.49 3.80 -17.35
N HIS A 157 1.87 4.39 -18.38
CA HIS A 157 2.58 5.06 -19.47
C HIS A 157 2.85 6.54 -19.19
N ASN A 158 2.26 7.09 -18.14
CA ASN A 158 2.50 8.47 -17.70
C ASN A 158 3.79 8.53 -16.87
N GLU A 159 4.74 9.36 -17.31
CA GLU A 159 6.07 9.49 -16.67
C GLU A 159 5.98 10.04 -15.24
N ASP A 160 5.02 10.94 -14.96
CA ASP A 160 4.83 11.50 -13.62
C ASP A 160 4.29 10.44 -12.64
N VAL A 161 3.42 9.52 -13.10
CA VAL A 161 2.97 8.38 -12.32
C VAL A 161 4.16 7.49 -11.94
N ILE A 162 4.99 7.15 -12.92
CA ILE A 162 6.19 6.34 -12.70
C ILE A 162 7.15 7.03 -11.73
N ALA A 163 7.41 8.33 -11.93
CA ALA A 163 8.27 9.10 -11.05
C ALA A 163 7.74 9.14 -9.60
N HIS A 164 6.43 9.31 -9.44
CA HIS A 164 5.77 9.27 -8.12
C HIS A 164 5.97 7.92 -7.44
N LEU A 165 5.67 6.80 -8.14
CA LEU A 165 5.80 5.46 -7.58
C LEU A 165 7.25 5.13 -7.19
N PHE A 166 8.23 5.47 -8.05
CA PHE A 166 9.65 5.28 -7.71
C PHE A 166 10.09 6.15 -6.53
N SER A 167 9.57 7.38 -6.41
CA SER A 167 9.83 8.22 -5.25
C SER A 167 9.29 7.58 -3.96
N CYS A 168 8.11 6.98 -3.99
CA CYS A 168 7.54 6.26 -2.85
C CYS A 168 8.40 5.04 -2.48
N ILE A 169 8.80 4.21 -3.47
CA ILE A 169 9.67 3.06 -3.25
C ILE A 169 11.01 3.50 -2.62
N LYS A 170 11.60 4.58 -3.16
CA LYS A 170 12.82 5.14 -2.57
C LYS A 170 12.61 5.54 -1.13
N GLY A 171 11.49 6.19 -0.81
CA GLY A 171 11.10 6.54 0.56
C GLY A 171 11.03 5.32 1.48
N TRP A 172 10.45 4.21 1.01
CA TRP A 172 10.36 2.97 1.79
C TRP A 172 11.74 2.35 2.07
N ILE A 173 12.66 2.41 1.09
CA ILE A 173 14.04 1.96 1.27
C ILE A 173 14.75 2.84 2.29
N ASP A 174 14.68 4.17 2.12
CA ASP A 174 15.39 5.13 2.95
C ASP A 174 14.87 5.12 4.41
N GLU A 175 13.56 4.99 4.61
CA GLU A 175 12.93 5.09 5.92
C GLU A 175 12.85 3.73 6.66
N PHE A 176 12.49 2.65 5.95
CA PHE A 176 12.21 1.34 6.58
C PHE A 176 13.32 0.31 6.36
N ASP A 177 14.29 0.59 5.47
CA ASP A 177 15.38 -0.33 5.09
C ASP A 177 14.84 -1.67 4.55
N ILE A 178 13.80 -1.63 3.71
CA ILE A 178 13.19 -2.83 3.15
C ILE A 178 14.15 -3.61 2.25
N ASP A 179 14.06 -4.94 2.27
CA ASP A 179 14.91 -5.85 1.48
C ASP A 179 14.35 -6.19 0.11
N GLY A 180 13.08 -5.97 -0.13
CA GLY A 180 12.46 -6.30 -1.41
C GLY A 180 11.00 -5.90 -1.53
N LEU A 181 10.47 -6.12 -2.73
CA LEU A 181 9.07 -5.89 -3.08
C LEU A 181 8.45 -7.16 -3.63
N ARG A 182 7.20 -7.41 -3.29
CA ARG A 182 6.30 -8.28 -4.04
C ARG A 182 5.45 -7.38 -4.92
N LEU A 183 5.46 -7.61 -6.21
CA LEU A 183 4.65 -6.85 -7.15
C LEU A 183 3.30 -7.53 -7.30
N ASP A 184 2.25 -6.80 -6.96
CA ASP A 184 0.86 -7.25 -7.05
C ASP A 184 0.40 -7.47 -8.50
#